data_cc79fa9dc20ef2ce4a4f450d0dd9a304
#
_entry.id   cc79fa9dc20ef2ce4a4f450d0dd9a304
#
_cell.length_a   1.000
_cell.length_b   1.000
_cell.length_c   1.000
_cell.angle_alpha   90.00
_cell.angle_beta   90.00
_cell.angle_gamma   90.00
#
_symmetry.space_group_name_H-M   'P 1'
#
loop_
_entity.id
_entity.type
_entity.pdbx_description
1 polymer ?
#
loop_
_entity_poly.entity_id
_entity_poly.type
_entity_poly.pdbx_seq_one_letter_code
_entity_poly.pdbx_strand_id
1 'polypeptide(L)'
;MKVWDLHCDTLYELRRAEKAGAPKSFLHTDLHIDLEKLQQGDYLLQCFAAYVDLADPAPGADPLVSVLEEIDIFKRLMAAYPEKIAPVYTAADLERNRAEGKLSAMLTVEEGGCCKGSLGVLRRLQELGVRMMTLTWNYPNELADPNANPGGPLVANTETGLTERGFAFLEEMEKLHITADVSHLSDKGFWDIANHSTRPFAASHSNCRALSPHNRNLTDEMIRALAEKGGIAGLNYCASFVDADSAHPKLCRSTVERLAKHAAHFKQVGGIEVISLGSDFDGIGGQHELETAADMPLLAEALRREGFTEDEVEAIYWRNAYRFFKNNL
;
A
#
# COMPACT_ATOMS: atom_id res chain seq x y z
N MET A 1 0.18 15.09 -14.71
CA MET A 1 -1.05 14.52 -14.09
C MET A 1 -0.69 14.17 -12.67
N LYS A 2 -1.49 14.55 -11.67
CA LYS A 2 -1.17 14.27 -10.28
C LYS A 2 -1.23 12.77 -10.00
N VAL A 3 -0.34 12.29 -9.12
CA VAL A 3 -0.26 10.88 -8.70
C VAL A 3 -0.50 10.77 -7.21
N TRP A 4 -1.31 9.79 -6.79
CA TRP A 4 -1.46 9.35 -5.42
C TRP A 4 -1.20 7.85 -5.35
N ASP A 5 -0.15 7.46 -4.65
CA ASP A 5 0.27 6.08 -4.51
C ASP A 5 0.07 5.59 -3.07
N LEU A 6 -0.59 4.44 -2.93
CA LEU A 6 -1.03 3.91 -1.63
C LEU A 6 0.04 3.12 -0.89
N HIS A 7 1.16 2.74 -1.53
CA HIS A 7 2.15 1.89 -0.88
C HIS A 7 3.55 1.96 -1.50
N CYS A 8 4.55 2.10 -0.64
CA CYS A 8 5.96 1.85 -0.96
C CYS A 8 6.76 1.47 0.30
N ASP A 9 7.90 0.77 0.12
CA ASP A 9 8.80 0.30 1.18
C ASP A 9 10.09 1.10 1.31
N THR A 10 10.09 2.32 0.82
CA THR A 10 11.27 3.20 0.80
C THR A 10 11.88 3.40 2.20
N LEU A 11 11.05 3.48 3.26
CA LEU A 11 11.54 3.63 4.64
C LEU A 11 12.37 2.43 5.08
N TYR A 12 11.94 1.23 4.73
CA TYR A 12 12.66 -0.01 5.02
C TYR A 12 14.01 -0.04 4.32
N GLU A 13 14.10 0.32 3.04
CA GLU A 13 15.36 0.36 2.30
C GLU A 13 16.31 1.45 2.82
N LEU A 14 15.80 2.60 3.22
CA LEU A 14 16.61 3.65 3.88
C LEU A 14 17.16 3.18 5.22
N ARG A 15 16.33 2.51 6.05
CA ARG A 15 16.77 1.93 7.32
C ARG A 15 17.84 0.86 7.11
N ARG A 16 17.66 -0.03 6.13
CA ARG A 16 18.68 -1.05 5.79
C ARG A 16 20.00 -0.42 5.41
N ALA A 17 19.97 0.63 4.60
CA ALA A 17 21.15 1.36 4.17
C ALA A 17 21.87 2.04 5.39
N GLU A 18 21.11 2.66 6.29
CA GLU A 18 21.67 3.24 7.52
C GLU A 18 22.33 2.16 8.41
N LYS A 19 21.67 1.02 8.63
CA LYS A 19 22.21 -0.11 9.41
C LYS A 19 23.45 -0.73 8.76
N ALA A 20 23.55 -0.70 7.45
CA ALA A 20 24.73 -1.15 6.71
C ALA A 20 25.89 -0.12 6.70
N GLY A 21 25.73 1.05 7.33
CA GLY A 21 26.72 2.11 7.35
C GLY A 21 26.85 2.86 6.00
N ALA A 22 25.87 2.74 5.12
CA ALA A 22 25.83 3.37 3.80
C ALA A 22 24.52 4.17 3.62
N PRO A 23 24.25 5.20 4.44
CA PRO A 23 22.99 5.94 4.41
C PRO A 23 22.76 6.57 3.03
N LYS A 24 21.52 6.49 2.53
CA LYS A 24 21.10 7.06 1.24
C LYS A 24 20.46 8.43 1.45
N SER A 25 20.69 9.35 0.50
CA SER A 25 20.00 10.63 0.46
C SER A 25 18.62 10.46 -0.18
N PHE A 26 17.56 10.85 0.50
CA PHE A 26 16.21 10.83 -0.09
C PHE A 26 15.98 11.89 -1.16
N LEU A 27 16.88 12.85 -1.31
CA LEU A 27 16.79 13.83 -2.41
C LEU A 27 16.99 13.14 -3.76
N HIS A 28 18.01 12.29 -3.85
CA HIS A 28 18.39 11.51 -5.03
C HIS A 28 19.02 10.19 -4.60
N THR A 29 18.50 9.06 -5.05
CA THR A 29 18.95 7.71 -4.70
C THR A 29 18.80 6.75 -5.88
N ASP A 30 19.37 5.57 -5.74
CA ASP A 30 19.21 4.44 -6.65
C ASP A 30 17.94 3.59 -6.37
N LEU A 31 17.11 3.98 -5.39
CA LEU A 31 15.83 3.37 -5.09
C LEU A 31 14.77 3.72 -6.15
N HIS A 32 13.63 3.03 -6.15
CA HIS A 32 12.52 3.36 -7.04
C HIS A 32 11.93 4.74 -6.73
N ILE A 33 11.98 5.17 -5.46
CA ILE A 33 11.42 6.43 -4.97
C ILE A 33 12.51 7.32 -4.36
N ASP A 34 12.49 8.58 -4.75
CA ASP A 34 13.16 9.71 -4.11
C ASP A 34 12.43 11.01 -4.43
N LEU A 35 12.81 12.13 -3.81
CA LEU A 35 12.13 13.41 -4.02
C LEU A 35 12.17 13.90 -5.46
N GLU A 36 13.27 13.69 -6.20
CA GLU A 36 13.39 14.10 -7.60
C GLU A 36 12.47 13.26 -8.49
N LYS A 37 12.41 11.94 -8.29
CA LYS A 37 11.52 11.03 -9.03
C LYS A 37 10.05 11.29 -8.73
N LEU A 38 9.69 11.51 -7.46
CA LEU A 38 8.33 11.88 -7.08
C LEU A 38 7.91 13.22 -7.70
N GLN A 39 8.82 14.19 -7.79
CA GLN A 39 8.57 15.46 -8.46
C GLN A 39 8.43 15.28 -9.98
N GLN A 40 9.27 14.45 -10.62
CA GLN A 40 9.19 14.15 -12.05
C GLN A 40 7.89 13.40 -12.39
N GLY A 41 7.45 12.47 -11.54
CA GLY A 41 6.18 11.76 -11.68
C GLY A 41 4.94 12.59 -11.32
N ASP A 42 5.10 13.85 -10.89
CA ASP A 42 4.03 14.78 -10.49
C ASP A 42 3.18 14.25 -9.30
N TYR A 43 3.83 13.65 -8.31
CA TYR A 43 3.13 13.10 -7.15
C TYR A 43 2.47 14.18 -6.30
N LEU A 44 1.19 13.94 -5.98
CA LEU A 44 0.41 14.70 -5.00
C LEU A 44 0.59 14.11 -3.61
N LEU A 45 0.59 12.76 -3.50
CA LEU A 45 0.80 12.05 -2.26
C LEU A 45 1.47 10.70 -2.48
N GLN A 46 2.38 10.34 -1.58
CA GLN A 46 2.94 9.00 -1.40
C GLN A 46 2.61 8.48 0.00
N CYS A 47 2.06 7.26 0.09
CA CYS A 47 1.98 6.51 1.34
C CYS A 47 3.31 5.76 1.54
N PHE A 48 3.95 6.00 2.69
CA PHE A 48 5.21 5.37 3.08
C PHE A 48 4.92 4.34 4.15
N ALA A 49 5.15 3.07 3.84
CA ALA A 49 5.01 1.99 4.82
C ALA A 49 6.24 1.93 5.75
N ALA A 50 5.97 1.83 7.03
CA ALA A 50 6.92 1.27 7.98
C ALA A 50 6.69 -0.24 7.98
N TYR A 51 7.60 -0.96 7.31
CA TYR A 51 7.50 -2.39 7.06
C TYR A 51 8.43 -3.19 7.97
N VAL A 52 7.96 -4.33 8.43
CA VAL A 52 8.80 -5.29 9.16
C VAL A 52 8.52 -6.74 8.75
N ASP A 53 9.59 -7.50 8.61
CA ASP A 53 9.53 -8.96 8.50
C ASP A 53 9.58 -9.57 9.90
N LEU A 54 8.50 -10.26 10.32
CA LEU A 54 8.46 -10.95 11.63
C LEU A 54 9.46 -12.10 11.73
N ALA A 55 9.93 -12.61 10.60
CA ALA A 55 10.94 -13.67 10.54
C ALA A 55 12.36 -13.13 10.32
N ASP A 56 12.61 -11.82 10.49
CA ASP A 56 13.95 -11.23 10.36
C ASP A 56 14.95 -11.97 11.25
N PRO A 57 15.94 -12.68 10.67
CA PRO A 57 16.90 -13.48 11.42
C PRO A 57 17.98 -12.63 12.11
N ALA A 58 17.95 -11.31 11.95
CA ALA A 58 18.97 -10.45 12.55
C ALA A 58 18.98 -10.56 14.08
N PRO A 59 20.15 -10.78 14.73
CA PRO A 59 20.20 -10.89 16.18
C PRO A 59 19.64 -9.64 16.87
N GLY A 60 18.64 -9.85 17.74
CA GLY A 60 17.99 -8.76 18.46
C GLY A 60 16.97 -7.96 17.64
N ALA A 61 16.57 -8.43 16.47
CA ALA A 61 15.48 -7.82 15.72
C ALA A 61 14.20 -7.80 16.56
N ASP A 62 13.63 -6.63 16.74
CA ASP A 62 12.34 -6.40 17.39
C ASP A 62 11.43 -5.65 16.40
N PRO A 63 10.27 -6.23 16.00
CA PRO A 63 9.39 -5.61 15.03
C PRO A 63 8.94 -4.19 15.41
N LEU A 64 8.63 -3.97 16.69
CA LEU A 64 8.21 -2.63 17.13
C LEU A 64 9.37 -1.62 17.07
N VAL A 65 10.57 -2.03 17.46
CA VAL A 65 11.76 -1.15 17.35
C VAL A 65 12.03 -0.81 15.89
N SER A 66 11.92 -1.79 14.99
CA SER A 66 12.11 -1.57 13.54
C SER A 66 11.11 -0.56 12.97
N VAL A 67 9.82 -0.68 13.30
CA VAL A 67 8.79 0.30 12.92
C VAL A 67 9.10 1.69 13.48
N LEU A 68 9.54 1.79 14.73
CA LEU A 68 9.87 3.08 15.34
C LEU A 68 11.11 3.73 14.68
N GLU A 69 12.10 2.95 14.26
CA GLU A 69 13.26 3.44 13.50
C GLU A 69 12.82 4.01 12.14
N GLU A 70 11.90 3.33 11.44
CA GLU A 70 11.36 3.79 10.15
C GLU A 70 10.47 5.03 10.31
N ILE A 71 9.68 5.11 11.37
CA ILE A 71 8.94 6.34 11.73
C ILE A 71 9.89 7.50 12.01
N ASP A 72 11.04 7.26 12.69
CA ASP A 72 12.07 8.28 12.89
C ASP A 72 12.66 8.75 11.57
N ILE A 73 12.98 7.83 10.65
CA ILE A 73 13.43 8.18 9.29
C ILE A 73 12.39 9.05 8.60
N PHE A 74 11.10 8.63 8.59
CA PHE A 74 10.02 9.43 8.00
C PHE A 74 10.00 10.86 8.55
N LYS A 75 10.07 11.04 9.88
CA LYS A 75 10.06 12.35 10.51
C LYS A 75 11.31 13.18 10.16
N ARG A 76 12.48 12.55 10.11
CA ARG A 76 13.72 13.22 9.69
C ARG A 76 13.66 13.69 8.24
N LEU A 77 13.02 12.89 7.33
CA LEU A 77 12.81 13.30 5.94
C LEU A 77 11.90 14.52 5.84
N MET A 78 10.79 14.54 6.58
CA MET A 78 9.88 15.72 6.61
C MET A 78 10.60 16.96 7.13
N ALA A 79 11.44 16.82 8.15
CA ALA A 79 12.22 17.92 8.71
C ALA A 79 13.36 18.40 7.78
N ALA A 80 13.94 17.49 6.99
CA ALA A 80 15.03 17.81 6.06
C ALA A 80 14.57 18.58 4.81
N TYR A 81 13.32 18.36 4.36
CA TYR A 81 12.83 18.93 3.12
C TYR A 81 11.47 19.65 3.28
N PRO A 82 11.28 20.54 4.28
CA PRO A 82 9.99 21.10 4.67
C PRO A 82 9.32 21.94 3.58
N GLU A 83 10.11 22.45 2.61
CA GLU A 83 9.57 23.23 1.47
C GLU A 83 9.08 22.34 0.31
N LYS A 84 9.42 21.05 0.31
CA LYS A 84 9.11 20.13 -0.78
C LYS A 84 8.06 19.10 -0.41
N ILE A 85 8.09 18.58 0.82
CA ILE A 85 7.24 17.48 1.29
C ILE A 85 6.72 17.79 2.70
N ALA A 86 5.48 17.40 2.96
CA ALA A 86 4.87 17.60 4.27
C ALA A 86 4.00 16.40 4.68
N PRO A 87 3.97 16.05 5.98
CA PRO A 87 3.17 14.93 6.45
C PRO A 87 1.68 15.22 6.39
N VAL A 88 0.88 14.15 6.31
CA VAL A 88 -0.58 14.19 6.36
C VAL A 88 -1.06 13.39 7.58
N TYR A 89 -1.77 14.07 8.46
CA TYR A 89 -2.41 13.49 9.65
C TYR A 89 -3.91 13.67 9.63
N THR A 90 -4.41 14.66 8.89
CA THR A 90 -5.83 15.03 8.80
C THR A 90 -6.18 15.44 7.38
N ALA A 91 -7.49 15.47 7.06
CA ALA A 91 -7.97 16.00 5.78
C ALA A 91 -7.56 17.48 5.55
N ALA A 92 -7.44 18.28 6.61
CA ALA A 92 -6.98 19.67 6.51
C ALA A 92 -5.51 19.75 6.06
N ASP A 93 -4.67 18.77 6.42
CA ASP A 93 -3.28 18.73 5.96
C ASP A 93 -3.20 18.48 4.45
N LEU A 94 -4.07 17.62 3.90
CA LEU A 94 -4.15 17.40 2.45
C LEU A 94 -4.43 18.70 1.68
N GLU A 95 -5.43 19.45 2.15
CA GLU A 95 -5.81 20.72 1.52
C GLU A 95 -4.69 21.78 1.63
N ARG A 96 -4.08 21.89 2.81
CA ARG A 96 -2.97 22.82 3.06
C ARG A 96 -1.77 22.48 2.17
N ASN A 97 -1.30 21.23 2.19
CA ASN A 97 -0.13 20.82 1.41
C ASN A 97 -0.35 21.04 -0.08
N ARG A 98 -1.55 20.71 -0.57
CA ARG A 98 -1.95 20.97 -1.96
C ARG A 98 -1.95 22.46 -2.30
N ALA A 99 -2.47 23.31 -1.43
CA ALA A 99 -2.49 24.77 -1.64
C ALA A 99 -1.08 25.37 -1.64
N GLU A 100 -0.17 24.79 -0.83
CA GLU A 100 1.25 25.18 -0.77
C GLU A 100 2.10 24.57 -1.89
N GLY A 101 1.52 23.69 -2.73
CA GLY A 101 2.25 23.00 -3.81
C GLY A 101 3.27 21.97 -3.32
N LYS A 102 3.12 21.47 -2.09
CA LYS A 102 3.98 20.48 -1.50
C LYS A 102 3.50 19.06 -1.80
N LEU A 103 4.44 18.13 -1.97
CA LEU A 103 4.16 16.70 -1.93
C LEU A 103 3.64 16.33 -0.55
N SER A 104 2.55 15.60 -0.49
CA SER A 104 2.04 15.02 0.75
C SER A 104 2.68 13.66 1.04
N ALA A 105 3.00 13.39 2.30
CA ALA A 105 3.49 12.09 2.76
C ALA A 105 2.55 11.55 3.84
N MET A 106 2.04 10.33 3.64
CA MET A 106 1.23 9.62 4.63
C MET A 106 2.01 8.44 5.19
N LEU A 107 2.10 8.37 6.51
CA LEU A 107 2.74 7.26 7.20
C LEU A 107 1.75 6.10 7.35
N THR A 108 2.16 4.92 6.92
CA THR A 108 1.41 3.67 7.07
C THR A 108 2.26 2.63 7.81
N VAL A 109 1.67 1.52 8.22
CA VAL A 109 2.39 0.38 8.79
C VAL A 109 2.03 -0.86 8.00
N GLU A 110 3.03 -1.60 7.57
CA GLU A 110 2.86 -2.94 7.01
C GLU A 110 3.40 -3.98 7.99
N GLU A 111 2.55 -4.81 8.47
CA GLU A 111 2.69 -5.82 9.52
C GLU A 111 2.24 -5.32 10.90
N GLY A 112 0.93 -5.44 11.16
CA GLY A 112 0.30 -5.10 12.44
C GLY A 112 0.80 -5.93 13.65
N GLY A 113 1.44 -7.08 13.40
CA GLY A 113 2.10 -7.89 14.43
C GLY A 113 3.20 -7.14 15.18
N CYS A 114 3.73 -6.04 14.63
CA CYS A 114 4.64 -5.14 15.35
C CYS A 114 4.03 -4.62 16.66
N CYS A 115 2.69 -4.56 16.75
CA CYS A 115 1.96 -4.14 17.96
C CYS A 115 1.94 -5.23 19.05
N LYS A 116 2.34 -6.48 18.74
CA LYS A 116 2.32 -7.61 19.68
C LYS A 116 0.96 -7.73 20.39
N GLY A 117 -0.15 -7.54 19.64
CA GLY A 117 -1.51 -7.58 20.15
C GLY A 117 -1.90 -6.46 21.13
N SER A 118 -1.10 -5.40 21.27
CA SER A 118 -1.35 -4.32 22.24
C SER A 118 -2.08 -3.12 21.60
N LEU A 119 -3.33 -2.87 22.01
CA LEU A 119 -4.08 -1.67 21.66
C LEU A 119 -3.38 -0.38 22.15
N GLY A 120 -2.61 -0.47 23.24
CA GLY A 120 -1.82 0.67 23.72
C GLY A 120 -0.74 1.07 22.74
N VAL A 121 -0.07 0.11 22.09
CA VAL A 121 0.91 0.37 21.04
C VAL A 121 0.22 0.96 19.81
N LEU A 122 -0.91 0.40 19.37
CA LEU A 122 -1.69 0.94 18.24
C LEU A 122 -2.03 2.43 18.44
N ARG A 123 -2.48 2.82 19.64
CA ARG A 123 -2.76 4.23 19.96
C ARG A 123 -1.53 5.10 19.86
N ARG A 124 -0.36 4.62 20.30
CA ARG A 124 0.90 5.38 20.16
C ARG A 124 1.35 5.51 18.71
N LEU A 125 1.18 4.47 17.90
CA LEU A 125 1.48 4.55 16.46
C LEU A 125 0.58 5.59 15.77
N GLN A 126 -0.71 5.67 16.14
CA GLN A 126 -1.62 6.71 15.63
C GLN A 126 -1.13 8.13 15.99
N GLU A 127 -0.71 8.35 17.24
CA GLU A 127 -0.14 9.63 17.70
C GLU A 127 1.17 9.97 16.99
N LEU A 128 1.96 8.96 16.62
CA LEU A 128 3.16 9.13 15.82
C LEU A 128 2.86 9.46 14.35
N GLY A 129 1.61 9.29 13.92
CA GLY A 129 1.14 9.73 12.61
C GLY A 129 0.66 8.63 11.67
N VAL A 130 0.59 7.37 12.10
CA VAL A 130 0.08 6.26 11.27
C VAL A 130 -1.40 6.49 10.93
N ARG A 131 -1.76 6.32 9.65
CA ARG A 131 -3.13 6.52 9.14
C ARG A 131 -3.70 5.34 8.36
N MET A 132 -2.89 4.35 8.04
CA MET A 132 -3.32 3.08 7.46
C MET A 132 -2.43 1.96 8.01
N MET A 133 -2.99 0.76 8.19
CA MET A 133 -2.25 -0.39 8.72
C MET A 133 -2.73 -1.68 8.08
N THR A 134 -1.78 -2.47 7.55
CA THR A 134 -1.96 -3.85 7.14
C THR A 134 -1.87 -4.75 8.37
N LEU A 135 -2.88 -5.60 8.60
CA LEU A 135 -2.93 -6.40 9.83
C LEU A 135 -1.91 -7.53 9.85
N THR A 136 -1.57 -8.05 8.68
CA THR A 136 -0.53 -9.08 8.48
C THR A 136 0.32 -8.75 7.27
N TRP A 137 1.58 -9.14 7.28
CA TRP A 137 2.34 -9.32 6.05
C TRP A 137 2.23 -10.80 5.62
N ASN A 138 3.30 -11.55 5.61
CA ASN A 138 3.34 -12.93 5.07
C ASN A 138 3.34 -14.02 6.15
N TYR A 139 3.20 -13.66 7.42
CA TYR A 139 3.17 -14.61 8.53
C TYR A 139 1.94 -14.40 9.40
N PRO A 140 1.37 -15.48 9.98
CA PRO A 140 0.38 -15.37 11.05
C PRO A 140 0.95 -14.59 12.24
N ASN A 141 0.10 -13.76 12.84
CA ASN A 141 0.44 -13.01 14.03
C ASN A 141 -0.72 -13.01 15.04
N GLU A 142 -0.65 -12.19 16.10
CA GLU A 142 -1.68 -12.12 17.12
C GLU A 142 -3.02 -11.57 16.62
N LEU A 143 -3.04 -10.93 15.44
CA LEU A 143 -4.21 -10.24 14.89
C LEU A 143 -4.93 -11.07 13.84
N ALA A 144 -4.20 -11.71 12.92
CA ALA A 144 -4.78 -12.38 11.77
C ALA A 144 -3.82 -13.35 11.08
N ASP A 145 -4.38 -14.12 10.15
CA ASP A 145 -3.65 -14.98 9.24
C ASP A 145 -3.57 -14.36 7.83
N PRO A 146 -2.42 -14.48 7.14
CA PRO A 146 -2.22 -13.99 5.77
C PRO A 146 -2.67 -15.00 4.70
N ASN A 147 -2.74 -14.54 3.46
CA ASN A 147 -2.83 -15.40 2.28
C ASN A 147 -1.47 -15.96 1.85
N ALA A 148 -0.39 -15.27 2.17
CA ALA A 148 0.95 -15.73 1.83
C ALA A 148 1.42 -16.79 2.83
N ASN A 149 2.16 -17.76 2.31
CA ASN A 149 2.90 -18.72 3.11
C ASN A 149 4.30 -18.81 2.48
N PRO A 150 5.31 -18.12 3.02
CA PRO A 150 6.64 -18.08 2.44
C PRO A 150 7.20 -19.48 2.19
N GLY A 151 7.50 -19.78 0.91
CA GLY A 151 7.97 -21.11 0.47
C GLY A 151 6.87 -22.17 0.34
N GLY A 152 5.60 -21.83 0.59
CA GLY A 152 4.45 -22.70 0.39
C GLY A 152 3.74 -22.48 -0.95
N PRO A 153 2.68 -23.28 -1.24
CA PRO A 153 1.89 -23.12 -2.46
C PRO A 153 1.10 -21.80 -2.45
N LEU A 154 0.87 -21.25 -3.66
CA LEU A 154 0.02 -20.06 -3.88
C LEU A 154 -1.48 -20.40 -3.74
N VAL A 155 -1.88 -20.86 -2.56
CA VAL A 155 -3.27 -21.21 -2.27
C VAL A 155 -3.84 -20.16 -1.33
N ALA A 156 -5.04 -19.67 -1.66
CA ALA A 156 -5.74 -18.73 -0.81
C ALA A 156 -6.16 -19.40 0.51
N ASN A 157 -5.96 -18.71 1.62
CA ASN A 157 -6.41 -19.15 2.95
C ASN A 157 -7.86 -18.69 3.16
N THR A 158 -8.80 -19.63 3.02
CA THR A 158 -10.24 -19.40 3.21
C THR A 158 -10.75 -19.81 4.59
N GLU A 159 -9.89 -20.40 5.42
CA GLU A 159 -10.28 -21.04 6.69
C GLU A 159 -10.05 -20.14 7.91
N THR A 160 -8.94 -19.43 7.93
CA THR A 160 -8.52 -18.61 9.08
C THR A 160 -8.34 -17.15 8.68
N GLY A 161 -8.82 -16.23 9.50
CA GLY A 161 -8.83 -14.80 9.26
C GLY A 161 -8.43 -14.01 10.49
N LEU A 162 -9.28 -13.07 10.94
CA LEU A 162 -9.04 -12.29 12.14
C LEU A 162 -9.19 -13.16 13.39
N THR A 163 -8.27 -12.98 14.33
CA THR A 163 -8.41 -13.49 15.70
C THR A 163 -9.37 -12.59 16.51
N GLU A 164 -9.75 -13.00 17.72
CA GLU A 164 -10.50 -12.12 18.64
C GLU A 164 -9.74 -10.80 18.87
N ARG A 165 -8.41 -10.85 18.92
CA ARG A 165 -7.57 -9.66 19.05
C ARG A 165 -7.60 -8.81 17.78
N GLY A 166 -7.64 -9.46 16.60
CA GLY A 166 -7.78 -8.77 15.31
C GLY A 166 -9.07 -7.98 15.19
N PHE A 167 -10.20 -8.55 15.64
CA PHE A 167 -11.47 -7.81 15.70
C PHE A 167 -11.40 -6.61 16.65
N ALA A 168 -10.80 -6.76 17.83
CA ALA A 168 -10.61 -5.64 18.75
C ALA A 168 -9.69 -4.55 18.17
N PHE A 169 -8.68 -4.95 17.37
CA PHE A 169 -7.83 -4.01 16.63
C PHE A 169 -8.61 -3.26 15.55
N LEU A 170 -9.42 -3.95 14.75
CA LEU A 170 -10.26 -3.32 13.72
C LEU A 170 -11.18 -2.25 14.34
N GLU A 171 -11.88 -2.58 15.43
CA GLU A 171 -12.73 -1.62 16.12
C GLU A 171 -11.96 -0.41 16.65
N GLU A 172 -10.75 -0.62 17.18
CA GLU A 172 -9.94 0.48 17.68
C GLU A 172 -9.33 1.32 16.55
N MET A 173 -8.92 0.69 15.44
CA MET A 173 -8.46 1.40 14.24
C MET A 173 -9.53 2.35 13.69
N GLU A 174 -10.79 1.91 13.65
CA GLU A 174 -11.93 2.74 13.21
C GLU A 174 -12.12 3.97 14.10
N LYS A 175 -12.04 3.81 15.44
CA LYS A 175 -12.11 4.92 16.40
C LYS A 175 -10.96 5.92 16.26
N LEU A 176 -9.78 5.40 15.90
CA LEU A 176 -8.56 6.18 15.74
C LEU A 176 -8.38 6.78 14.35
N HIS A 177 -9.32 6.54 13.42
CA HIS A 177 -9.19 6.92 12.02
C HIS A 177 -7.92 6.35 11.35
N ILE A 178 -7.58 5.11 11.69
CA ILE A 178 -6.57 4.32 10.97
C ILE A 178 -7.33 3.43 9.97
N THR A 179 -7.07 3.59 8.69
CA THR A 179 -7.66 2.76 7.64
C THR A 179 -7.14 1.33 7.76
N ALA A 180 -8.05 0.36 7.80
CA ALA A 180 -7.66 -1.05 7.68
C ALA A 180 -7.26 -1.35 6.24
N ASP A 181 -6.09 -1.98 6.06
CA ASP A 181 -5.59 -2.45 4.78
C ASP A 181 -5.65 -3.97 4.72
N VAL A 182 -6.32 -4.49 3.71
CA VAL A 182 -6.51 -5.94 3.50
C VAL A 182 -5.45 -6.57 2.60
N SER A 183 -4.50 -5.79 2.09
CA SER A 183 -3.36 -6.36 1.37
C SER A 183 -2.63 -7.36 2.27
N HIS A 184 -2.19 -8.50 1.72
CA HIS A 184 -1.64 -9.67 2.42
C HIS A 184 -2.62 -10.51 3.24
N LEU A 185 -3.73 -9.96 3.70
CA LEU A 185 -4.68 -10.66 4.54
C LEU A 185 -5.26 -11.89 3.82
N SER A 186 -5.56 -12.95 4.58
CA SER A 186 -6.24 -14.14 4.06
C SER A 186 -7.60 -13.78 3.44
N ASP A 187 -8.10 -14.63 2.54
CA ASP A 187 -9.45 -14.46 1.98
C ASP A 187 -10.50 -14.43 3.10
N LYS A 188 -10.34 -15.30 4.11
CA LYS A 188 -11.22 -15.28 5.28
C LYS A 188 -11.12 -13.96 6.04
N GLY A 189 -9.91 -13.46 6.26
CA GLY A 189 -9.67 -12.17 6.93
C GLY A 189 -10.22 -10.98 6.14
N PHE A 190 -10.15 -11.01 4.80
CA PHE A 190 -10.82 -10.01 3.97
C PHE A 190 -12.32 -9.97 4.29
N TRP A 191 -12.99 -11.15 4.31
CA TRP A 191 -14.42 -11.24 4.58
C TRP A 191 -14.77 -10.90 6.04
N ASP A 192 -13.86 -11.15 6.99
CA ASP A 192 -14.04 -10.71 8.37
C ASP A 192 -14.08 -9.18 8.44
N ILE A 193 -13.15 -8.48 7.76
CA ILE A 193 -13.17 -7.00 7.69
C ILE A 193 -14.40 -6.52 6.93
N ALA A 194 -14.69 -7.05 5.74
CA ALA A 194 -15.81 -6.64 4.92
C ALA A 194 -17.16 -6.75 5.65
N ASN A 195 -17.32 -7.76 6.50
CA ASN A 195 -18.56 -7.99 7.25
C ASN A 195 -18.64 -7.21 8.57
N HIS A 196 -17.51 -6.91 9.21
CA HIS A 196 -17.46 -6.24 10.52
C HIS A 196 -17.21 -4.74 10.44
N SER A 197 -16.45 -4.30 9.45
CA SER A 197 -16.09 -2.87 9.35
C SER A 197 -17.30 -2.00 9.14
N THR A 198 -17.40 -0.93 9.93
CA THR A 198 -18.39 0.14 9.80
C THR A 198 -17.88 1.28 8.92
N ARG A 199 -16.58 1.29 8.61
CA ARG A 199 -15.92 2.30 7.78
C ARG A 199 -15.38 1.68 6.49
N PRO A 200 -15.19 2.47 5.42
CA PRO A 200 -14.47 2.03 4.24
C PRO A 200 -13.05 1.56 4.59
N PHE A 201 -12.56 0.54 3.88
CA PHE A 201 -11.23 -0.01 4.04
C PHE A 201 -10.48 -0.05 2.69
N ALA A 202 -9.20 -0.35 2.69
CA ALA A 202 -8.37 -0.34 1.50
C ALA A 202 -7.73 -1.71 1.24
N ALA A 203 -7.45 -1.99 -0.03
CA ALA A 203 -6.44 -2.95 -0.47
C ALA A 203 -5.31 -2.12 -1.09
N SER A 204 -4.32 -1.72 -0.29
CA SER A 204 -3.34 -0.70 -0.70
C SER A 204 -2.54 -1.10 -1.95
N HIS A 205 -2.27 -2.42 -2.15
CA HIS A 205 -1.47 -2.95 -3.26
C HIS A 205 -1.90 -4.38 -3.63
N SER A 206 -3.05 -4.50 -4.35
CA SER A 206 -3.62 -5.78 -4.77
C SER A 206 -4.29 -5.68 -6.13
N ASN A 207 -4.08 -6.70 -6.99
CA ASN A 207 -4.61 -6.77 -8.35
C ASN A 207 -5.83 -7.70 -8.47
N CYS A 208 -6.20 -8.09 -9.70
CA CYS A 208 -7.37 -8.94 -9.98
C CYS A 208 -6.93 -10.39 -10.10
N ARG A 209 -7.48 -11.28 -9.27
CA ARG A 209 -7.17 -12.72 -9.29
C ARG A 209 -7.66 -13.41 -10.56
N ALA A 210 -8.71 -12.89 -11.19
CA ALA A 210 -9.24 -13.39 -12.46
C ALA A 210 -8.22 -13.27 -13.61
N LEU A 211 -7.33 -12.26 -13.57
CA LEU A 211 -6.31 -12.05 -14.61
C LEU A 211 -4.95 -12.66 -14.24
N SER A 212 -4.62 -12.66 -12.96
CA SER A 212 -3.42 -13.30 -12.42
C SER A 212 -3.82 -14.10 -11.18
N PRO A 213 -3.85 -15.45 -11.24
CA PRO A 213 -4.39 -16.32 -10.19
C PRO A 213 -3.45 -16.44 -9.00
N HIS A 214 -2.93 -15.31 -8.53
CA HIS A 214 -2.10 -15.21 -7.34
C HIS A 214 -2.98 -14.98 -6.10
N ASN A 215 -2.69 -15.65 -4.99
CA ASN A 215 -3.47 -15.54 -3.75
C ASN A 215 -3.41 -14.14 -3.11
N ARG A 216 -2.43 -13.30 -3.50
CA ARG A 216 -2.34 -11.87 -3.08
C ARG A 216 -3.33 -10.97 -3.82
N ASN A 217 -3.92 -11.43 -4.93
CA ASN A 217 -4.89 -10.69 -5.71
C ASN A 217 -6.32 -10.91 -5.22
N LEU A 218 -7.19 -9.92 -5.44
CA LEU A 218 -8.60 -9.95 -5.05
C LEU A 218 -9.44 -10.76 -6.03
N THR A 219 -10.41 -11.51 -5.54
CA THR A 219 -11.45 -12.11 -6.36
C THR A 219 -12.48 -11.06 -6.80
N ASP A 220 -13.30 -11.38 -7.81
CA ASP A 220 -14.35 -10.46 -8.28
C ASP A 220 -15.38 -10.15 -7.18
N GLU A 221 -15.68 -11.13 -6.32
CA GLU A 221 -16.56 -10.93 -5.17
C GLU A 221 -15.96 -9.96 -4.15
N MET A 222 -14.65 -10.08 -3.89
CA MET A 222 -13.94 -9.15 -3.01
C MET A 222 -13.90 -7.73 -3.58
N ILE A 223 -13.68 -7.60 -4.90
CA ILE A 223 -13.68 -6.29 -5.57
C ILE A 223 -15.06 -5.63 -5.43
N ARG A 224 -16.17 -6.38 -5.63
CA ARG A 224 -17.53 -5.87 -5.45
C ARG A 224 -17.77 -5.44 -4.00
N ALA A 225 -17.42 -6.28 -3.03
CA ALA A 225 -17.59 -5.98 -1.61
C ALA A 225 -16.79 -4.73 -1.19
N LEU A 226 -15.56 -4.60 -1.68
CA LEU A 226 -14.73 -3.42 -1.43
C LEU A 226 -15.38 -2.16 -2.00
N ALA A 227 -15.87 -2.21 -3.24
CA ALA A 227 -16.56 -1.10 -3.90
C ALA A 227 -17.86 -0.72 -3.17
N GLU A 228 -18.68 -1.70 -2.77
CA GLU A 228 -19.95 -1.48 -2.03
C GLU A 228 -19.71 -0.82 -0.67
N LYS A 229 -18.55 -1.08 -0.03
CA LYS A 229 -18.11 -0.42 1.21
C LYS A 229 -17.51 0.97 0.97
N GLY A 230 -17.41 1.43 -0.29
CA GLY A 230 -16.75 2.70 -0.63
C GLY A 230 -15.22 2.65 -0.47
N GLY A 231 -14.66 1.46 -0.48
CA GLY A 231 -13.23 1.23 -0.36
C GLY A 231 -12.46 1.46 -1.66
N ILE A 232 -11.13 1.29 -1.61
CA ILE A 232 -10.23 1.44 -2.77
C ILE A 232 -9.22 0.31 -2.85
N ALA A 233 -8.78 0.00 -4.08
CA ALA A 233 -7.71 -0.96 -4.37
C ALA A 233 -6.60 -0.29 -5.18
N GLY A 234 -5.37 -0.38 -4.72
CA GLY A 234 -4.18 0.08 -5.42
C GLY A 234 -3.64 -0.99 -6.39
N LEU A 235 -3.42 -0.61 -7.64
CA LEU A 235 -2.74 -1.47 -8.61
C LEU A 235 -1.30 -1.72 -8.16
N ASN A 236 -0.97 -2.97 -7.86
CA ASN A 236 0.37 -3.41 -7.48
C ASN A 236 1.21 -3.68 -8.73
N TYR A 237 2.48 -3.25 -8.74
CA TYR A 237 3.36 -3.41 -9.89
C TYR A 237 4.25 -4.65 -9.81
N CYS A 238 4.12 -5.49 -8.80
CA CYS A 238 4.85 -6.74 -8.68
C CYS A 238 4.54 -7.68 -9.86
N ALA A 239 5.56 -8.12 -10.57
CA ALA A 239 5.42 -8.90 -11.78
C ALA A 239 4.58 -10.18 -11.60
N SER A 240 4.72 -10.89 -10.48
CA SER A 240 3.95 -12.11 -10.17
C SER A 240 2.47 -11.86 -9.89
N PHE A 241 2.08 -10.61 -9.55
CA PHE A 241 0.69 -10.24 -9.29
C PHE A 241 0.00 -9.67 -10.54
N VAL A 242 0.81 -9.29 -11.53
CA VAL A 242 0.35 -8.73 -12.81
C VAL A 242 0.29 -9.79 -13.91
N ASP A 243 1.31 -10.67 -13.96
CA ASP A 243 1.43 -11.71 -14.98
C ASP A 243 1.00 -13.07 -14.43
N ALA A 244 0.13 -13.74 -15.15
CA ALA A 244 -0.49 -14.98 -14.71
C ALA A 244 0.35 -16.25 -14.91
N ASP A 245 1.56 -16.16 -15.46
CA ASP A 245 2.39 -17.36 -15.67
C ASP A 245 3.01 -17.85 -14.36
N SER A 246 2.15 -18.32 -13.45
CA SER A 246 2.53 -18.88 -12.15
C SER A 246 3.44 -20.12 -12.28
N ALA A 247 3.46 -20.77 -13.44
CA ALA A 247 4.35 -21.89 -13.71
C ALA A 247 5.82 -21.46 -13.89
N HIS A 248 6.03 -20.19 -14.26
CA HIS A 248 7.35 -19.63 -14.51
C HIS A 248 7.53 -18.24 -13.86
N PRO A 249 7.48 -18.12 -12.54
CA PRO A 249 7.48 -16.81 -11.85
C PRO A 249 8.70 -15.92 -12.19
N LYS A 250 9.83 -16.52 -12.57
CA LYS A 250 11.02 -15.78 -13.01
C LYS A 250 10.87 -15.13 -14.40
N LEU A 251 9.86 -15.53 -15.17
CA LEU A 251 9.54 -14.98 -16.49
C LEU A 251 8.40 -13.98 -16.44
N CYS A 252 7.74 -13.84 -15.29
CA CYS A 252 6.68 -12.86 -15.10
C CYS A 252 7.19 -11.44 -15.34
N ARG A 253 6.35 -10.61 -16.00
CA ARG A 253 6.65 -9.22 -16.29
C ARG A 253 5.46 -8.34 -15.91
N SER A 254 5.75 -7.26 -15.22
CA SER A 254 4.81 -6.18 -15.04
C SER A 254 4.95 -5.19 -16.19
N THR A 255 3.98 -5.19 -17.11
CA THR A 255 3.92 -4.21 -18.19
C THR A 255 2.78 -3.24 -17.97
N VAL A 256 2.91 -2.02 -18.50
CA VAL A 256 1.86 -1.01 -18.35
C VAL A 256 0.56 -1.43 -19.04
N GLU A 257 0.62 -2.21 -20.13
CA GLU A 257 -0.56 -2.78 -20.78
C GLU A 257 -1.30 -3.79 -19.90
N ARG A 258 -0.56 -4.63 -19.15
CA ARG A 258 -1.18 -5.57 -18.21
C ARG A 258 -1.79 -4.84 -17.02
N LEU A 259 -1.12 -3.84 -16.47
CA LEU A 259 -1.67 -2.99 -15.42
C LEU A 259 -2.95 -2.29 -15.89
N ALA A 260 -2.98 -1.77 -17.12
CA ALA A 260 -4.19 -1.18 -17.71
C ALA A 260 -5.33 -2.20 -17.83
N LYS A 261 -5.05 -3.47 -18.15
CA LYS A 261 -6.07 -4.54 -18.16
C LYS A 261 -6.58 -4.86 -16.75
N HIS A 262 -5.73 -4.88 -15.72
CA HIS A 262 -6.19 -5.00 -14.35
C HIS A 262 -7.11 -3.84 -13.96
N ALA A 263 -6.76 -2.61 -14.34
CA ALA A 263 -7.64 -1.45 -14.13
C ALA A 263 -8.98 -1.59 -14.85
N ALA A 264 -8.98 -2.08 -16.11
CA ALA A 264 -10.21 -2.33 -16.87
C ALA A 264 -11.08 -3.40 -16.20
N HIS A 265 -10.49 -4.46 -15.66
CA HIS A 265 -11.21 -5.49 -14.92
C HIS A 265 -11.80 -4.95 -13.61
N PHE A 266 -11.03 -4.19 -12.83
CA PHE A 266 -11.54 -3.49 -11.64
C PHE A 266 -12.75 -2.60 -11.99
N LYS A 267 -12.64 -1.81 -13.07
CA LYS A 267 -13.74 -0.95 -13.55
C LYS A 267 -14.99 -1.76 -13.91
N GLN A 268 -14.82 -2.88 -14.58
CA GLN A 268 -15.91 -3.76 -14.97
C GLN A 268 -16.63 -4.38 -13.76
N VAL A 269 -15.88 -4.75 -12.71
CA VAL A 269 -16.39 -5.51 -11.56
C VAL A 269 -16.90 -4.59 -10.45
N GLY A 270 -16.11 -3.55 -10.08
CA GLY A 270 -16.35 -2.67 -8.94
C GLY A 270 -16.61 -1.20 -9.29
N GLY A 271 -16.53 -0.84 -10.58
CA GLY A 271 -16.65 0.55 -11.02
C GLY A 271 -15.34 1.31 -10.95
N ILE A 272 -15.34 2.52 -11.55
CA ILE A 272 -14.12 3.35 -11.64
C ILE A 272 -13.61 3.84 -10.26
N GLU A 273 -14.53 4.02 -9.33
CA GLU A 273 -14.24 4.66 -8.04
C GLU A 273 -13.42 3.79 -7.09
N VAL A 274 -13.35 2.46 -7.33
CA VAL A 274 -12.60 1.53 -6.49
C VAL A 274 -11.10 1.52 -6.81
N ILE A 275 -10.70 2.06 -7.97
CA ILE A 275 -9.35 1.91 -8.51
C ILE A 275 -8.44 3.04 -8.03
N SER A 276 -7.24 2.69 -7.60
CA SER A 276 -6.14 3.61 -7.27
C SER A 276 -4.80 3.01 -7.70
N LEU A 277 -3.70 3.66 -7.34
CA LEU A 277 -2.34 3.17 -7.54
C LEU A 277 -1.78 2.70 -6.19
N GLY A 278 -1.01 1.62 -6.20
CA GLY A 278 -0.36 1.05 -5.04
C GLY A 278 0.89 0.31 -5.49
N SER A 279 1.92 1.07 -5.86
CA SER A 279 3.06 0.59 -6.66
C SER A 279 3.81 -0.57 -6.05
N ASP A 280 3.91 -0.58 -4.73
CA ASP A 280 4.78 -1.49 -3.99
C ASP A 280 6.27 -1.24 -4.34
N PHE A 281 6.60 -0.01 -4.76
CA PHE A 281 7.96 0.40 -5.05
C PHE A 281 8.86 0.22 -3.82
N ASP A 282 10.09 -0.19 -4.09
CA ASP A 282 11.12 -0.53 -3.10
C ASP A 282 10.83 -1.83 -2.32
N GLY A 283 9.61 -2.41 -2.41
CA GLY A 283 9.24 -3.73 -1.87
C GLY A 283 9.23 -4.85 -2.90
N ILE A 284 9.27 -4.51 -4.19
CA ILE A 284 9.17 -5.47 -5.29
C ILE A 284 10.48 -5.65 -6.03
N GLY A 285 10.65 -6.88 -6.54
CA GLY A 285 11.73 -7.23 -7.46
C GLY A 285 11.17 -7.79 -8.79
N GLY A 286 12.06 -8.16 -9.69
CA GLY A 286 11.69 -8.76 -10.97
C GLY A 286 11.73 -7.76 -12.12
N GLN A 287 10.95 -8.05 -13.18
CA GLN A 287 10.94 -7.23 -14.40
C GLN A 287 9.67 -6.38 -14.44
N HIS A 288 9.81 -5.08 -14.32
CA HIS A 288 8.72 -4.11 -14.42
C HIS A 288 9.10 -2.95 -15.34
N GLU A 289 8.16 -2.48 -16.15
CA GLU A 289 8.37 -1.35 -17.08
C GLU A 289 8.35 0.00 -16.35
N LEU A 290 7.61 0.09 -15.25
CA LEU A 290 7.67 1.25 -14.36
C LEU A 290 8.86 1.05 -13.42
N GLU A 291 10.03 1.51 -13.83
CA GLU A 291 11.26 1.30 -13.06
C GLU A 291 11.33 2.21 -11.83
N THR A 292 10.71 3.39 -11.91
CA THR A 292 10.73 4.38 -10.85
C THR A 292 9.44 5.20 -10.79
N ALA A 293 9.27 6.00 -9.75
CA ALA A 293 8.17 6.95 -9.62
C ALA A 293 8.11 8.01 -10.75
N ALA A 294 9.19 8.20 -11.52
CA ALA A 294 9.20 9.11 -12.65
C ALA A 294 8.49 8.55 -13.89
N ASP A 295 8.26 7.22 -13.96
CA ASP A 295 7.74 6.54 -15.15
C ASP A 295 6.20 6.54 -15.23
N MET A 296 5.52 7.18 -14.30
CA MET A 296 4.05 7.23 -14.24
C MET A 296 3.36 7.67 -15.54
N PRO A 297 3.92 8.57 -16.37
CA PRO A 297 3.32 8.91 -17.66
C PRO A 297 3.08 7.70 -18.58
N LEU A 298 3.90 6.64 -18.51
CA LEU A 298 3.76 5.43 -19.32
C LEU A 298 2.45 4.67 -19.01
N LEU A 299 2.10 4.55 -17.73
CA LEU A 299 0.84 3.90 -17.33
C LEU A 299 -0.37 4.73 -17.77
N ALA A 300 -0.30 6.06 -17.68
CA ALA A 300 -1.39 6.93 -18.16
C ALA A 300 -1.66 6.73 -19.66
N GLU A 301 -0.60 6.60 -20.47
CA GLU A 301 -0.73 6.29 -21.90
C GLU A 301 -1.34 4.91 -22.15
N ALA A 302 -0.92 3.90 -21.36
CA ALA A 302 -1.49 2.55 -21.48
C ALA A 302 -2.98 2.51 -21.11
N LEU A 303 -3.40 3.22 -20.06
CA LEU A 303 -4.81 3.36 -19.69
C LEU A 303 -5.64 4.01 -20.83
N ARG A 304 -5.12 5.07 -21.49
CA ARG A 304 -5.77 5.66 -22.66
C ARG A 304 -5.91 4.67 -23.81
N ARG A 305 -4.86 3.89 -24.09
CA ARG A 305 -4.90 2.84 -25.12
C ARG A 305 -5.90 1.74 -24.78
N GLU A 306 -6.11 1.43 -23.50
CA GLU A 306 -7.10 0.45 -23.02
C GLU A 306 -8.54 1.02 -23.07
N GLY A 307 -8.72 2.31 -23.37
CA GLY A 307 -10.02 2.94 -23.58
C GLY A 307 -10.54 3.74 -22.38
N PHE A 308 -9.70 4.07 -21.40
CA PHE A 308 -10.08 4.99 -20.34
C PHE A 308 -10.10 6.44 -20.84
N THR A 309 -11.10 7.20 -20.44
CA THR A 309 -11.18 8.64 -20.69
C THR A 309 -10.19 9.39 -19.80
N GLU A 310 -9.85 10.64 -20.14
CA GLU A 310 -8.97 11.48 -19.30
C GLU A 310 -9.51 11.61 -17.86
N ASP A 311 -10.82 11.78 -17.72
CA ASP A 311 -11.48 11.88 -16.43
C ASP A 311 -11.32 10.60 -15.59
N GLU A 312 -11.38 9.45 -16.22
CA GLU A 312 -11.16 8.15 -15.57
C GLU A 312 -9.69 7.91 -15.23
N VAL A 313 -8.77 8.31 -16.11
CA VAL A 313 -7.32 8.25 -15.81
C VAL A 313 -7.00 9.13 -14.60
N GLU A 314 -7.52 10.36 -14.53
CA GLU A 314 -7.35 11.20 -13.34
C GLU A 314 -8.01 10.62 -12.09
N ALA A 315 -9.16 9.94 -12.23
CA ALA A 315 -9.81 9.27 -11.11
C ALA A 315 -8.91 8.17 -10.52
N ILE A 316 -8.32 7.30 -11.35
CA ILE A 316 -7.39 6.25 -10.95
C ILE A 316 -6.13 6.84 -10.32
N TYR A 317 -5.57 7.86 -10.95
CA TYR A 317 -4.27 8.43 -10.60
C TYR A 317 -4.26 9.13 -9.25
N TRP A 318 -5.35 9.83 -8.89
CA TRP A 318 -5.36 10.56 -7.62
C TRP A 318 -6.74 10.84 -7.03
N ARG A 319 -7.80 11.09 -7.85
CA ARG A 319 -9.07 11.58 -7.31
C ARG A 319 -9.79 10.57 -6.43
N ASN A 320 -9.71 9.27 -6.75
CA ASN A 320 -10.33 8.22 -5.95
C ASN A 320 -9.68 8.13 -4.57
N ALA A 321 -8.35 8.07 -4.51
CA ALA A 321 -7.61 8.06 -3.24
C ALA A 321 -7.84 9.35 -2.45
N TYR A 322 -7.79 10.52 -3.11
CA TYR A 322 -8.06 11.80 -2.47
C TYR A 322 -9.46 11.84 -1.83
N ARG A 323 -10.51 11.45 -2.56
CA ARG A 323 -11.88 11.33 -2.03
C ARG A 323 -11.93 10.37 -0.83
N PHE A 324 -11.32 9.20 -0.97
CA PHE A 324 -11.31 8.18 0.07
C PHE A 324 -10.68 8.71 1.37
N PHE A 325 -9.46 9.21 1.32
CA PHE A 325 -8.77 9.68 2.52
C PHE A 325 -9.32 11.00 3.07
N LYS A 326 -9.79 11.91 2.22
CA LYS A 326 -10.47 13.13 2.68
C LYS A 326 -11.67 12.83 3.58
N ASN A 327 -12.37 11.72 3.34
CA ASN A 327 -13.56 11.31 4.09
C ASN A 327 -13.23 10.39 5.29
N ASN A 328 -12.01 9.85 5.37
CA ASN A 328 -11.64 8.82 6.36
C ASN A 328 -10.57 9.26 7.37
N LEU A 329 -9.84 10.34 7.11
CA LEU A 329 -8.84 10.93 8.02
C LEU A 329 -9.44 11.75 9.19
#